data_7597908ad39f4b10def5546db1430dc8
#
_entry.id   7597908ad39f4b10def5546db1430dc8
#
_cell.length_a   1.000
_cell.length_b   1.000
_cell.length_c   1.000
_cell.angle_alpha   90.00
_cell.angle_beta   90.00
_cell.angle_gamma   90.00
#
_symmetry.space_group_name_H-M   'P 1'
#
loop_
_entity.id
_entity.type
_entity.pdbx_description
1 polymer ?
#
loop_
_entity_poly.entity_id
_entity_poly.type
_entity_poly.pdbx_seq_one_letter_code
_entity_poly.pdbx_strand_id
1 'polypeptide(L)'
;MSEVLKHRAIAQDIQITVGGRSTHPVWTLPGGVSKGITEEQRKEIVEKAKSSLEFAKLSLKLFEDVVLKNRTYFDLLSSDIYEIDSYWIGTVDSNNRVNFYHGDHRVVDQKGKEVFRYKDHEYLDFISEHVETFSYLKFPFLKKIGWKGLSEGPSSGLYQATPLSRLNAADGMATPLAQQEYERMYSTLGGKPVKKLLATHWARLIEVLYSAERLLELAHDPEVTSPDIRTLPTAIPEEGVGILEAPRGILTHHYKTDKNGLVTEANLIVGTTNNNAPISLAIKKAAQKLIEPGKEIGQGLLNMVEMAFRLYDPCLSCATHSLPGEMPLVVEVKNRKGEVVHREER
;
A
#
# COMPACT_ATOMS: atom_id res chain seq x y z
N MET A 1 -15.99 15.68 8.30
CA MET A 1 -16.29 14.26 8.67
C MET A 1 -17.50 13.70 7.90
N SER A 2 -18.61 14.42 7.79
CA SER A 2 -19.81 14.00 7.05
C SER A 2 -19.51 13.58 5.60
N GLU A 3 -18.76 14.40 4.83
CA GLU A 3 -18.40 14.10 3.44
C GLU A 3 -17.56 12.82 3.30
N VAL A 4 -16.64 12.56 4.24
CA VAL A 4 -15.82 11.34 4.23
C VAL A 4 -16.70 10.09 4.39
N LEU A 5 -17.65 10.12 5.33
CA LEU A 5 -18.58 9.00 5.55
C LEU A 5 -19.49 8.76 4.34
N LYS A 6 -19.99 9.86 3.74
CA LYS A 6 -20.80 9.81 2.51
C LYS A 6 -20.05 9.14 1.36
N HIS A 7 -18.80 9.56 1.10
CA HIS A 7 -18.03 9.01 -0.02
C HIS A 7 -17.53 7.59 0.23
N ARG A 8 -17.30 7.21 1.50
CA ARG A 8 -17.09 5.80 1.85
C ARG A 8 -18.32 4.95 1.53
N ALA A 9 -19.53 5.43 1.85
CA ALA A 9 -20.76 4.74 1.49
C ALA A 9 -20.92 4.63 -0.04
N ILE A 10 -20.66 5.70 -0.79
CA ILE A 10 -20.67 5.69 -2.26
C ILE A 10 -19.72 4.62 -2.82
N ALA A 11 -18.48 4.55 -2.32
CA ALA A 11 -17.51 3.56 -2.76
C ALA A 11 -17.98 2.12 -2.44
N GLN A 12 -18.55 1.90 -1.27
CA GLN A 12 -19.12 0.60 -0.90
C GLN A 12 -20.32 0.22 -1.76
N ASP A 13 -21.20 1.17 -2.13
CA ASP A 13 -22.32 0.92 -3.04
C ASP A 13 -21.84 0.49 -4.43
N ILE A 14 -20.76 1.13 -4.95
CA ILE A 14 -20.13 0.71 -6.21
C ILE A 14 -19.60 -0.72 -6.07
N GLN A 15 -18.90 -1.03 -4.96
CA GLN A 15 -18.40 -2.39 -4.70
C GLN A 15 -19.53 -3.42 -4.64
N ILE A 16 -20.67 -3.10 -4.01
CA ILE A 16 -21.86 -3.97 -3.96
C ILE A 16 -22.42 -4.18 -5.37
N THR A 17 -22.54 -3.13 -6.14
CA THR A 17 -23.07 -3.19 -7.51
C THR A 17 -22.21 -4.07 -8.41
N VAL A 18 -20.90 -3.89 -8.35
CA VAL A 18 -19.93 -4.62 -9.18
C VAL A 18 -19.62 -5.99 -8.62
N GLY A 19 -19.36 -6.10 -7.33
CA GLY A 19 -18.80 -7.26 -6.67
C GLY A 19 -19.77 -8.09 -5.81
N GLY A 20 -21.04 -7.67 -5.69
CA GLY A 20 -22.06 -8.35 -4.90
C GLY A 20 -22.01 -8.08 -3.39
N ARG A 21 -20.86 -7.60 -2.87
CA ARG A 21 -20.66 -7.24 -1.46
C ARG A 21 -19.73 -6.05 -1.34
N SER A 22 -19.89 -5.25 -0.29
CA SER A 22 -18.99 -4.13 0.03
C SER A 22 -17.66 -4.59 0.60
N THR A 23 -17.61 -5.78 1.17
CA THR A 23 -16.42 -6.40 1.73
C THR A 23 -16.34 -7.84 1.24
N HIS A 24 -15.15 -8.28 0.82
CA HIS A 24 -14.94 -9.59 0.22
C HIS A 24 -15.89 -9.86 -0.97
N PRO A 25 -15.72 -9.15 -2.11
CA PRO A 25 -16.50 -9.39 -3.32
C PRO A 25 -16.52 -10.86 -3.71
N VAL A 26 -17.68 -11.37 -4.13
CA VAL A 26 -17.89 -12.81 -4.37
C VAL A 26 -18.32 -13.12 -5.82
N TRP A 27 -18.20 -12.16 -6.70
CA TRP A 27 -18.69 -12.24 -8.08
C TRP A 27 -17.72 -12.91 -9.06
N THR A 28 -16.42 -12.97 -8.72
CA THR A 28 -15.38 -13.58 -9.56
C THR A 28 -15.54 -15.10 -9.60
N LEU A 29 -15.40 -15.64 -10.82
CA LEU A 29 -15.36 -17.06 -11.10
C LEU A 29 -14.17 -17.37 -11.98
N PRO A 30 -13.68 -18.62 -12.02
CA PRO A 30 -12.67 -19.01 -12.99
C PRO A 30 -13.10 -18.65 -14.41
N GLY A 31 -12.28 -17.84 -15.09
CA GLY A 31 -12.54 -17.36 -16.43
C GLY A 31 -13.37 -16.07 -16.54
N GLY A 32 -13.79 -15.44 -15.45
CA GLY A 32 -14.52 -14.18 -15.50
C GLY A 32 -15.38 -13.89 -14.27
N VAL A 33 -16.60 -13.47 -14.49
CA VAL A 33 -17.51 -13.06 -13.43
C VAL A 33 -18.89 -13.74 -13.51
N SER A 34 -19.61 -13.78 -12.39
CA SER A 34 -20.92 -14.45 -12.31
C SER A 34 -22.07 -13.57 -12.79
N LYS A 35 -21.86 -12.25 -12.86
CA LYS A 35 -22.89 -11.27 -13.22
C LYS A 35 -22.24 -10.05 -13.89
N GLY A 36 -22.81 -9.61 -14.99
CA GLY A 36 -22.47 -8.35 -15.64
C GLY A 36 -23.15 -7.13 -14.98
N ILE A 37 -22.82 -5.95 -15.47
CA ILE A 37 -23.39 -4.66 -15.04
C ILE A 37 -24.42 -4.23 -16.10
N THR A 38 -25.61 -3.80 -15.66
CA THR A 38 -26.63 -3.25 -16.58
C THR A 38 -26.33 -1.79 -16.94
N GLU A 39 -26.96 -1.30 -18.01
CA GLU A 39 -26.81 0.09 -18.44
C GLU A 39 -27.33 1.08 -17.39
N GLU A 40 -28.36 0.73 -16.63
CA GLU A 40 -28.86 1.55 -15.52
C GLU A 40 -27.83 1.62 -14.40
N GLN A 41 -27.26 0.49 -14.02
CA GLN A 41 -26.17 0.44 -13.02
C GLN A 41 -24.93 1.20 -13.47
N ARG A 42 -24.57 1.10 -14.75
CA ARG A 42 -23.46 1.89 -15.33
C ARG A 42 -23.69 3.39 -15.17
N LYS A 43 -24.90 3.89 -15.49
CA LYS A 43 -25.26 5.31 -15.32
C LYS A 43 -25.14 5.76 -13.86
N GLU A 44 -25.61 4.94 -12.92
CA GLU A 44 -25.47 5.24 -11.48
C GLU A 44 -23.99 5.27 -11.04
N ILE A 45 -23.16 4.33 -11.54
CA ILE A 45 -21.72 4.32 -11.25
C ILE A 45 -21.06 5.58 -11.80
N VAL A 46 -21.42 6.05 -13.01
CA VAL A 46 -20.89 7.30 -13.58
C VAL A 46 -21.15 8.50 -12.67
N GLU A 47 -22.37 8.65 -12.15
CA GLU A 47 -22.70 9.77 -11.26
C GLU A 47 -21.94 9.66 -9.91
N LYS A 48 -21.84 8.45 -9.36
CA LYS A 48 -21.05 8.17 -8.16
C LYS A 48 -19.56 8.44 -8.39
N ALA A 49 -19.02 8.09 -9.55
CA ALA A 49 -17.63 8.36 -9.94
C ALA A 49 -17.32 9.86 -10.07
N LYS A 50 -18.22 10.64 -10.68
CA LYS A 50 -18.11 12.11 -10.73
C LYS A 50 -18.05 12.70 -9.32
N SER A 51 -18.94 12.26 -8.42
CA SER A 51 -18.94 12.71 -7.03
C SER A 51 -17.65 12.32 -6.30
N SER A 52 -17.12 11.11 -6.56
CA SER A 52 -15.87 10.65 -5.98
C SER A 52 -14.66 11.46 -6.46
N LEU A 53 -14.66 11.89 -7.72
CA LEU A 53 -13.61 12.75 -8.28
C LEU A 53 -13.58 14.12 -7.60
N GLU A 54 -14.74 14.74 -7.38
CA GLU A 54 -14.82 16.02 -6.66
C GLU A 54 -14.38 15.88 -5.20
N PHE A 55 -14.71 14.76 -4.56
CA PHE A 55 -14.23 14.47 -3.21
C PHE A 55 -12.71 14.27 -3.15
N ALA A 56 -12.10 13.61 -4.14
CA ALA A 56 -10.66 13.46 -4.23
C ALA A 56 -9.95 14.82 -4.34
N LYS A 57 -10.46 15.72 -5.17
CA LYS A 57 -9.97 17.11 -5.28
C LYS A 57 -10.09 17.87 -3.95
N LEU A 58 -11.25 17.76 -3.29
CA LEU A 58 -11.48 18.36 -1.97
C LEU A 58 -10.48 17.85 -0.93
N SER A 59 -10.18 16.54 -0.96
CA SER A 59 -9.25 15.91 -0.02
C SER A 59 -7.82 16.44 -0.20
N LEU A 60 -7.37 16.61 -1.43
CA LEU A 60 -6.07 17.24 -1.75
C LEU A 60 -6.03 18.71 -1.34
N LYS A 61 -7.11 19.45 -1.60
CA LYS A 61 -7.20 20.84 -1.13
C LYS A 61 -7.15 20.94 0.39
N LEU A 62 -7.82 20.06 1.11
CA LEU A 62 -7.77 20.00 2.57
C LEU A 62 -6.35 19.68 3.06
N PHE A 63 -5.65 18.75 2.41
CA PHE A 63 -4.26 18.44 2.71
C PHE A 63 -3.35 19.65 2.48
N GLU A 64 -3.54 20.38 1.40
CA GLU A 64 -2.83 21.63 1.13
C GLU A 64 -3.05 22.65 2.26
N ASP A 65 -4.31 22.90 2.62
CA ASP A 65 -4.65 23.93 3.60
C ASP A 65 -4.19 23.57 5.02
N VAL A 66 -4.27 22.28 5.40
CA VAL A 66 -3.92 21.82 6.76
C VAL A 66 -2.44 21.49 6.90
N VAL A 67 -1.82 20.90 5.89
CA VAL A 67 -0.44 20.38 5.97
C VAL A 67 0.54 21.29 5.24
N LEU A 68 0.35 21.52 3.94
CA LEU A 68 1.37 22.18 3.13
C LEU A 68 1.51 23.68 3.47
N LYS A 69 0.41 24.35 3.80
CA LYS A 69 0.39 25.77 4.21
C LYS A 69 0.71 25.98 5.69
N ASN A 70 0.67 24.94 6.51
CA ASN A 70 1.01 25.01 7.93
C ASN A 70 2.49 24.65 8.12
N ARG A 71 3.29 25.63 8.50
CA ARG A 71 4.74 25.44 8.64
C ARG A 71 5.10 24.31 9.60
N THR A 72 4.43 24.16 10.73
CA THR A 72 4.71 23.10 11.69
C THR A 72 4.49 21.71 11.10
N TYR A 73 3.37 21.53 10.37
CA TYR A 73 3.07 20.24 9.75
C TYR A 73 3.93 19.98 8.51
N PHE A 74 4.28 21.03 7.76
CA PHE A 74 5.20 20.89 6.62
C PHE A 74 6.62 20.54 7.09
N ASP A 75 7.12 21.18 8.15
CA ASP A 75 8.41 20.88 8.76
C ASP A 75 8.42 19.42 9.28
N LEU A 76 7.32 18.96 9.89
CA LEU A 76 7.17 17.58 10.32
C LEU A 76 7.19 16.59 9.14
N LEU A 77 6.43 16.89 8.08
CA LEU A 77 6.38 16.08 6.85
C LEU A 77 7.77 15.97 6.20
N SER A 78 8.54 17.03 6.25
CA SER A 78 9.89 17.11 5.67
C SER A 78 11.00 16.64 6.62
N SER A 79 10.65 16.28 7.86
CA SER A 79 11.59 15.87 8.89
C SER A 79 12.34 14.59 8.51
N ASP A 80 13.60 14.51 8.93
CA ASP A 80 14.44 13.31 8.81
C ASP A 80 14.15 12.26 9.91
N ILE A 81 13.30 12.59 10.90
CA ILE A 81 12.84 11.64 11.92
C ILE A 81 12.17 10.43 11.23
N TYR A 82 11.37 10.69 10.20
CA TYR A 82 10.63 9.70 9.45
C TYR A 82 11.26 9.52 8.05
N GLU A 83 12.49 9.04 8.01
CA GLU A 83 13.20 8.78 6.77
C GLU A 83 13.90 7.41 6.81
N ILE A 84 13.74 6.62 5.74
CA ILE A 84 14.43 5.35 5.56
C ILE A 84 15.09 5.31 4.18
N ASP A 85 16.34 4.88 4.15
CA ASP A 85 17.10 4.63 2.93
C ASP A 85 16.96 3.18 2.49
N SER A 86 15.93 2.89 1.68
CA SER A 86 15.57 1.54 1.24
C SER A 86 15.31 1.49 -0.27
N TYR A 87 15.10 0.28 -0.79
CA TYR A 87 14.54 0.10 -2.12
C TYR A 87 13.04 0.41 -2.13
N TRP A 88 12.52 0.71 -3.34
CA TRP A 88 11.12 0.99 -3.58
C TRP A 88 10.60 0.05 -4.65
N ILE A 89 9.41 -0.48 -4.47
CA ILE A 89 8.75 -1.33 -5.44
C ILE A 89 7.36 -0.80 -5.76
N GLY A 90 6.96 -0.92 -7.03
CA GLY A 90 5.60 -0.59 -7.49
C GLY A 90 5.33 -1.22 -8.84
N THR A 91 4.07 -1.48 -9.12
CA THR A 91 3.62 -1.98 -10.41
C THR A 91 3.50 -0.83 -11.40
N VAL A 92 4.07 -1.02 -12.59
CA VAL A 92 4.10 -0.01 -13.66
C VAL A 92 3.63 -0.61 -14.98
N ASP A 93 2.95 0.22 -15.78
CA ASP A 93 2.59 -0.13 -17.16
C ASP A 93 3.79 -0.07 -18.12
N SER A 94 3.54 -0.30 -19.42
CA SER A 94 4.57 -0.25 -20.47
C SER A 94 5.24 1.12 -20.63
N ASN A 95 4.64 2.19 -20.10
CA ASN A 95 5.19 3.55 -20.08
C ASN A 95 5.81 3.92 -18.73
N ASN A 96 6.03 2.96 -17.86
CA ASN A 96 6.48 3.14 -16.49
C ASN A 96 5.56 4.04 -15.63
N ARG A 97 4.27 4.11 -15.92
CA ARG A 97 3.29 4.83 -15.10
C ARG A 97 2.68 3.89 -14.08
N VAL A 98 2.28 4.42 -12.94
CA VAL A 98 1.59 3.65 -11.90
C VAL A 98 0.40 2.92 -12.48
N ASN A 99 0.32 1.61 -12.24
CA ASN A 99 -0.83 0.77 -12.58
C ASN A 99 -1.18 -0.13 -11.41
N PHE A 100 -2.47 -0.25 -11.06
CA PHE A 100 -2.89 -1.05 -9.91
C PHE A 100 -3.20 -2.50 -10.26
N TYR A 101 -3.36 -2.80 -11.53
CA TYR A 101 -3.89 -4.09 -11.97
C TYR A 101 -2.95 -4.85 -12.92
N HIS A 102 -2.42 -4.18 -13.94
CA HIS A 102 -1.53 -4.81 -14.92
C HIS A 102 -0.19 -4.11 -14.99
N GLY A 103 0.87 -4.89 -15.19
CA GLY A 103 2.18 -4.35 -15.45
C GLY A 103 3.31 -5.20 -14.93
N ASP A 104 4.51 -4.65 -14.98
CA ASP A 104 5.71 -5.23 -14.39
C ASP A 104 5.94 -4.64 -12.99
N HIS A 105 6.48 -5.46 -12.08
CA HIS A 105 6.86 -5.00 -10.74
C HIS A 105 8.28 -4.44 -10.79
N ARG A 106 8.35 -3.10 -10.83
CA ARG A 106 9.61 -2.36 -10.96
C ARG A 106 10.21 -2.08 -9.60
N VAL A 107 11.50 -2.41 -9.44
CA VAL A 107 12.27 -2.11 -8.24
C VAL A 107 13.31 -1.05 -8.56
N VAL A 108 13.32 0.03 -7.76
CA VAL A 108 14.32 1.10 -7.86
C VAL A 108 15.13 1.20 -6.57
N ASP A 109 16.36 1.68 -6.71
CA ASP A 109 17.26 1.91 -5.58
C ASP A 109 16.96 3.24 -4.86
N GLN A 110 17.77 3.55 -3.86
CA GLN A 110 17.68 4.75 -3.03
C GLN A 110 17.89 6.06 -3.80
N LYS A 111 18.32 5.97 -5.07
CA LYS A 111 18.51 7.11 -5.99
C LYS A 111 17.44 7.17 -7.08
N GLY A 112 16.47 6.25 -7.04
CA GLY A 112 15.41 6.14 -8.04
C GLY A 112 15.83 5.44 -9.33
N LYS A 113 17.03 4.82 -9.37
CA LYS A 113 17.50 4.06 -10.52
C LYS A 113 16.90 2.65 -10.48
N GLU A 114 16.36 2.19 -11.61
CA GLU A 114 15.89 0.82 -11.74
C GLU A 114 17.02 -0.19 -11.52
N VAL A 115 16.74 -1.17 -10.66
CA VAL A 115 17.67 -2.27 -10.34
C VAL A 115 17.28 -3.52 -11.10
N PHE A 116 15.98 -3.82 -11.09
CA PHE A 116 15.35 -4.90 -11.86
C PHE A 116 13.84 -4.72 -11.90
N ARG A 117 13.19 -5.52 -12.73
CA ARG A 117 11.73 -5.71 -12.77
C ARG A 117 11.42 -7.18 -12.98
N TYR A 118 10.20 -7.57 -12.65
CA TYR A 118 9.73 -8.95 -12.80
C TYR A 118 8.23 -9.00 -13.06
N LYS A 119 7.78 -10.11 -13.62
CA LYS A 119 6.37 -10.44 -13.82
C LYS A 119 5.85 -11.32 -12.69
N ASP A 120 4.54 -11.44 -12.58
CA ASP A 120 3.88 -12.19 -11.50
C ASP A 120 4.52 -13.55 -11.24
N HIS A 121 4.67 -14.38 -12.27
CA HIS A 121 5.19 -15.74 -12.16
C HIS A 121 6.67 -15.83 -11.80
N GLU A 122 7.43 -14.73 -11.91
CA GLU A 122 8.86 -14.68 -11.63
C GLU A 122 9.18 -14.25 -10.20
N TYR A 123 8.17 -13.88 -9.38
CA TYR A 123 8.39 -13.22 -8.09
C TYR A 123 9.34 -13.99 -7.16
N LEU A 124 9.33 -15.32 -7.15
CA LEU A 124 10.21 -16.15 -6.32
C LEU A 124 11.71 -16.02 -6.64
N ASP A 125 12.06 -15.50 -7.82
CA ASP A 125 13.45 -15.22 -8.20
C ASP A 125 13.93 -13.89 -7.62
N PHE A 126 12.99 -13.01 -7.23
CA PHE A 126 13.28 -11.65 -6.80
C PHE A 126 12.93 -11.38 -5.34
N ILE A 127 11.88 -12.00 -4.82
CA ILE A 127 11.39 -11.80 -3.45
C ILE A 127 11.59 -13.10 -2.67
N SER A 128 12.09 -12.96 -1.45
CA SER A 128 12.19 -14.04 -0.48
C SER A 128 11.67 -13.54 0.87
N GLU A 129 11.36 -14.44 1.78
CA GLU A 129 10.80 -14.14 3.09
C GLU A 129 11.73 -14.63 4.19
N HIS A 130 11.98 -13.78 5.19
CA HIS A 130 12.77 -14.09 6.36
C HIS A 130 11.88 -14.15 7.60
N VAL A 131 12.28 -14.96 8.60
CA VAL A 131 11.57 -15.09 9.88
C VAL A 131 12.52 -14.67 11.01
N GLU A 132 12.00 -13.86 11.93
CA GLU A 132 12.72 -13.40 13.11
C GLU A 132 12.09 -14.00 14.38
N THR A 133 12.91 -14.25 15.40
CA THR A 133 12.45 -14.89 16.64
C THR A 133 11.55 -14.02 17.51
N PHE A 134 11.59 -12.70 17.31
CA PHE A 134 10.80 -11.74 18.09
C PHE A 134 9.40 -11.49 17.52
N SER A 135 9.09 -12.05 16.35
CA SER A 135 7.83 -11.81 15.65
C SER A 135 7.38 -13.07 14.91
N TYR A 136 6.07 -13.29 14.86
CA TYR A 136 5.46 -14.31 14.00
C TYR A 136 5.18 -13.80 12.58
N LEU A 137 5.49 -12.52 12.30
CA LEU A 137 5.41 -11.95 10.96
C LEU A 137 6.60 -12.40 10.11
N LYS A 138 6.35 -12.61 8.84
CA LYS A 138 7.41 -12.75 7.84
C LYS A 138 7.90 -11.38 7.39
N PHE A 139 9.16 -11.34 6.96
CA PHE A 139 9.84 -10.14 6.47
C PHE A 139 10.28 -10.36 5.03
N PRO A 140 9.47 -9.97 4.04
CA PRO A 140 9.87 -10.02 2.63
C PRO A 140 11.06 -9.11 2.36
N PHE A 141 11.97 -9.59 1.51
CA PHE A 141 13.18 -8.87 1.12
C PHE A 141 13.61 -9.20 -0.32
N LEU A 142 14.42 -8.33 -0.92
CA LEU A 142 14.96 -8.52 -2.26
C LEU A 142 16.01 -9.64 -2.25
N LYS A 143 15.68 -10.78 -2.83
CA LYS A 143 16.48 -12.03 -2.79
C LYS A 143 17.91 -11.83 -3.31
N LYS A 144 18.06 -11.08 -4.42
CA LYS A 144 19.37 -10.83 -5.06
C LYS A 144 20.30 -9.95 -4.20
N ILE A 145 19.75 -9.13 -3.31
CA ILE A 145 20.49 -8.28 -2.38
C ILE A 145 20.76 -9.02 -1.07
N GLY A 146 19.80 -9.79 -0.61
CA GLY A 146 19.86 -10.60 0.61
C GLY A 146 19.37 -9.88 1.87
N TRP A 147 19.00 -10.68 2.87
CA TRP A 147 18.60 -10.18 4.18
C TRP A 147 19.82 -9.77 5.01
N LYS A 148 19.81 -8.56 5.57
CA LYS A 148 20.86 -8.01 6.44
C LYS A 148 20.28 -7.47 7.75
N GLY A 149 19.19 -8.07 8.23
CA GLY A 149 18.45 -7.57 9.39
C GLY A 149 17.70 -6.27 9.10
N LEU A 150 17.25 -5.60 10.16
CA LEU A 150 16.58 -4.31 10.07
C LEU A 150 17.61 -3.18 9.87
N SER A 151 18.18 -3.11 8.67
CA SER A 151 19.24 -2.15 8.28
C SER A 151 18.89 -1.46 6.96
N GLU A 152 19.48 -0.28 6.76
CA GLU A 152 19.28 0.58 5.59
C GLU A 152 20.40 0.45 4.57
N GLY A 153 20.17 1.09 3.42
CA GLY A 153 21.17 1.30 2.39
C GLY A 153 21.24 0.21 1.33
N PRO A 154 22.14 0.36 0.35
CA PRO A 154 22.16 -0.46 -0.86
C PRO A 154 22.57 -1.92 -0.63
N SER A 155 23.17 -2.24 0.51
CA SER A 155 23.55 -3.62 0.86
C SER A 155 22.43 -4.39 1.57
N SER A 156 21.35 -3.73 1.96
CA SER A 156 20.17 -4.35 2.59
C SER A 156 19.09 -4.59 1.57
N GLY A 157 18.60 -5.83 1.48
CA GLY A 157 17.46 -6.19 0.63
C GLY A 157 16.11 -5.68 1.12
N LEU A 158 16.08 -4.83 2.14
CA LEU A 158 14.87 -4.21 2.65
C LEU A 158 14.27 -3.26 1.61
N TYR A 159 12.99 -3.42 1.33
CA TYR A 159 12.23 -2.57 0.40
C TYR A 159 10.91 -2.10 0.99
N GLN A 160 10.36 -1.06 0.44
CA GLN A 160 9.04 -0.55 0.75
C GLN A 160 8.10 -0.76 -0.45
N ALA A 161 6.82 -1.07 -0.16
CA ALA A 161 5.75 -1.25 -1.13
C ALA A 161 4.51 -0.42 -0.70
N THR A 162 4.70 0.85 -0.41
CA THR A 162 3.67 1.81 0.02
C THR A 162 3.15 2.64 -1.15
N PRO A 163 2.09 3.46 -0.98
CA PRO A 163 1.74 4.50 -1.96
C PRO A 163 2.93 5.34 -2.42
N LEU A 164 3.76 5.82 -1.49
CA LEU A 164 4.97 6.55 -1.86
C LEU A 164 5.98 5.70 -2.65
N SER A 165 6.04 4.41 -2.36
CA SER A 165 6.92 3.47 -3.09
C SER A 165 6.49 3.32 -4.54
N ARG A 166 5.19 3.16 -4.80
CA ARG A 166 4.64 3.10 -6.15
C ARG A 166 4.99 4.35 -6.95
N LEU A 167 4.82 5.52 -6.35
CA LEU A 167 5.18 6.78 -7.00
C LEU A 167 6.70 6.89 -7.24
N ASN A 168 7.52 6.49 -6.27
CA ASN A 168 8.98 6.47 -6.43
C ASN A 168 9.45 5.47 -7.50
N ALA A 169 8.77 4.32 -7.61
CA ALA A 169 9.11 3.30 -8.61
C ALA A 169 8.59 3.63 -10.02
N ALA A 170 7.57 4.48 -10.15
CA ALA A 170 6.99 4.85 -11.43
C ALA A 170 7.57 6.16 -11.98
N ASP A 171 7.47 6.40 -13.29
CA ASP A 171 7.89 7.66 -13.91
C ASP A 171 6.73 8.67 -14.04
N GLY A 172 5.53 8.33 -13.59
CA GLY A 172 4.35 9.19 -13.57
C GLY A 172 3.07 8.43 -13.23
N MET A 173 1.94 9.16 -13.30
CA MET A 173 0.59 8.63 -13.17
C MET A 173 -0.06 8.49 -14.55
N ALA A 174 -0.99 7.53 -14.71
CA ALA A 174 -1.64 7.26 -15.97
C ALA A 174 -2.83 8.20 -16.27
N THR A 175 -3.28 9.00 -15.28
CA THR A 175 -4.40 9.94 -15.42
C THR A 175 -3.95 11.38 -15.25
N PRO A 176 -4.60 12.35 -15.94
CA PRO A 176 -4.07 13.71 -16.07
C PRO A 176 -4.02 14.50 -14.77
N LEU A 177 -5.04 14.43 -13.90
CA LEU A 177 -5.03 15.20 -12.65
C LEU A 177 -4.09 14.59 -11.63
N ALA A 178 -4.06 13.26 -11.53
CA ALA A 178 -3.10 12.60 -10.66
C ALA A 178 -1.65 12.83 -11.12
N GLN A 179 -1.39 12.95 -12.44
CA GLN A 179 -0.07 13.31 -12.96
C GLN A 179 0.34 14.72 -12.52
N GLN A 180 -0.55 15.70 -12.59
CA GLN A 180 -0.26 17.06 -12.12
C GLN A 180 0.11 17.08 -10.62
N GLU A 181 -0.63 16.33 -9.81
CA GLU A 181 -0.38 16.26 -8.36
C GLU A 181 0.89 15.47 -8.02
N TYR A 182 1.21 14.44 -8.80
CA TYR A 182 2.49 13.72 -8.74
C TYR A 182 3.68 14.69 -8.97
N GLU A 183 3.64 15.47 -10.04
CA GLU A 183 4.69 16.46 -10.36
C GLU A 183 4.81 17.53 -9.26
N ARG A 184 3.66 18.00 -8.76
CA ARG A 184 3.60 18.95 -7.65
C ARG A 184 4.24 18.40 -6.38
N MET A 185 3.97 17.15 -6.01
CA MET A 185 4.57 16.53 -4.83
C MET A 185 6.09 16.49 -4.94
N TYR A 186 6.62 16.01 -6.05
CA TYR A 186 8.07 15.92 -6.23
C TYR A 186 8.75 17.29 -6.30
N SER A 187 8.16 18.26 -7.00
CA SER A 187 8.71 19.62 -7.04
C SER A 187 8.71 20.29 -5.66
N THR A 188 7.69 20.05 -4.84
CA THR A 188 7.58 20.61 -3.49
C THR A 188 8.56 19.95 -2.51
N LEU A 189 8.83 18.65 -2.64
CA LEU A 189 9.66 17.88 -1.72
C LEU A 189 11.12 17.72 -2.17
N GLY A 190 11.54 18.47 -3.19
CA GLY A 190 12.95 18.56 -3.59
C GLY A 190 13.40 17.54 -4.62
N GLY A 191 12.47 16.85 -5.26
CA GLY A 191 12.77 15.92 -6.36
C GLY A 191 12.55 14.45 -6.00
N LYS A 192 12.82 13.58 -6.96
CA LYS A 192 12.61 12.14 -6.88
C LYS A 192 13.95 11.39 -6.68
N PRO A 193 14.01 10.34 -5.84
CA PRO A 193 12.92 9.82 -5.01
C PRO A 193 12.73 10.61 -3.72
N VAL A 194 11.49 10.66 -3.22
CA VAL A 194 11.19 11.21 -1.90
C VAL A 194 11.35 10.11 -0.85
N LYS A 195 12.20 10.35 0.16
CA LYS A 195 12.48 9.42 1.26
C LYS A 195 11.74 9.76 2.55
N LYS A 196 11.03 10.89 2.58
CA LYS A 196 10.25 11.38 3.71
C LYS A 196 8.99 10.55 3.86
N LEU A 197 8.95 9.62 4.81
CA LEU A 197 7.91 8.62 4.94
C LEU A 197 6.50 9.23 5.14
N LEU A 198 6.39 10.37 5.83
CA LEU A 198 5.10 11.05 6.01
C LEU A 198 4.50 11.54 4.68
N ALA A 199 5.30 11.70 3.62
CA ALA A 199 4.80 11.98 2.29
C ALA A 199 3.93 10.83 1.71
N THR A 200 3.95 9.64 2.34
CA THR A 200 3.02 8.55 2.03
C THR A 200 1.56 8.99 2.16
N HIS A 201 1.24 9.92 3.07
CA HIS A 201 -0.12 10.47 3.18
C HIS A 201 -0.51 11.27 1.93
N TRP A 202 0.41 12.09 1.39
CA TRP A 202 0.17 12.82 0.14
C TRP A 202 0.07 11.85 -1.04
N ALA A 203 1.00 10.91 -1.15
CA ALA A 203 0.97 9.87 -2.18
C ALA A 203 -0.36 9.10 -2.18
N ARG A 204 -0.90 8.76 -1.01
CA ARG A 204 -2.21 8.10 -0.88
C ARG A 204 -3.36 8.96 -1.42
N LEU A 205 -3.33 10.28 -1.21
CA LEU A 205 -4.33 11.19 -1.76
C LEU A 205 -4.21 11.32 -3.29
N ILE A 206 -2.99 11.29 -3.83
CA ILE A 206 -2.75 11.22 -5.28
C ILE A 206 -3.36 9.92 -5.85
N GLU A 207 -3.21 8.80 -5.15
CA GLU A 207 -3.81 7.53 -5.56
C GLU A 207 -5.34 7.52 -5.44
N VAL A 208 -5.92 8.21 -4.46
CA VAL A 208 -7.38 8.43 -4.39
C VAL A 208 -7.86 9.21 -5.61
N LEU A 209 -7.15 10.26 -6.02
CA LEU A 209 -7.46 11.02 -7.22
C LEU A 209 -7.33 10.15 -8.48
N TYR A 210 -6.22 9.42 -8.62
CA TYR A 210 -6.00 8.46 -9.70
C TYR A 210 -7.14 7.43 -9.80
N SER A 211 -7.52 6.84 -8.66
CA SER A 211 -8.58 5.85 -8.61
C SER A 211 -9.94 6.43 -9.03
N ALA A 212 -10.23 7.67 -8.63
CA ALA A 212 -11.47 8.34 -9.01
C ALA A 212 -11.52 8.69 -10.52
N GLU A 213 -10.39 9.13 -11.11
CA GLU A 213 -10.27 9.34 -12.55
C GLU A 213 -10.43 8.02 -13.32
N ARG A 214 -9.75 6.94 -12.88
CA ARG A 214 -9.86 5.62 -13.50
C ARG A 214 -11.27 5.03 -13.38
N LEU A 215 -11.92 5.20 -12.24
CA LEU A 215 -13.30 4.76 -12.04
C LEU A 215 -14.24 5.44 -13.05
N LEU A 216 -14.07 6.75 -13.24
CA LEU A 216 -14.89 7.51 -14.19
C LEU A 216 -14.61 7.09 -15.64
N GLU A 217 -13.35 6.87 -15.99
CA GLU A 217 -12.93 6.39 -17.30
C GLU A 217 -13.54 5.01 -17.60
N LEU A 218 -13.36 4.05 -16.68
CA LEU A 218 -13.89 2.69 -16.83
C LEU A 218 -15.43 2.66 -16.85
N ALA A 219 -16.10 3.51 -16.09
CA ALA A 219 -17.56 3.61 -16.12
C ALA A 219 -18.11 4.16 -17.45
N HIS A 220 -17.29 4.85 -18.25
CA HIS A 220 -17.66 5.29 -19.59
C HIS A 220 -17.28 4.27 -20.67
N ASP A 221 -16.48 3.26 -20.35
CA ASP A 221 -16.12 2.24 -21.32
C ASP A 221 -17.35 1.38 -21.69
N PRO A 222 -17.69 1.25 -22.99
CA PRO A 222 -18.83 0.46 -23.42
C PRO A 222 -18.70 -1.03 -23.09
N GLU A 223 -17.47 -1.53 -22.92
CA GLU A 223 -17.23 -2.95 -22.59
C GLU A 223 -17.72 -3.31 -21.18
N VAL A 224 -17.90 -2.34 -20.28
CA VAL A 224 -18.34 -2.61 -18.89
C VAL A 224 -19.73 -3.24 -18.81
N THR A 225 -20.58 -3.04 -19.84
CA THR A 225 -21.90 -3.65 -19.96
C THR A 225 -21.97 -4.81 -20.98
N SER A 226 -20.81 -5.32 -21.41
CA SER A 226 -20.76 -6.44 -22.33
C SER A 226 -21.44 -7.68 -21.72
N PRO A 227 -22.19 -8.45 -22.54
CA PRO A 227 -22.75 -9.74 -22.13
C PRO A 227 -21.69 -10.84 -22.07
N ASP A 228 -20.53 -10.63 -22.69
CA ASP A 228 -19.39 -11.58 -22.68
C ASP A 228 -18.58 -11.41 -21.37
N ILE A 229 -19.09 -12.00 -20.30
CA ILE A 229 -18.58 -11.83 -18.95
C ILE A 229 -17.73 -13.00 -18.46
N ARG A 230 -17.62 -14.09 -19.24
CA ARG A 230 -16.91 -15.28 -18.77
C ARG A 230 -16.50 -16.20 -19.90
N THR A 231 -15.23 -16.60 -19.92
CA THR A 231 -14.71 -17.72 -20.68
C THR A 231 -14.62 -18.96 -19.79
N LEU A 232 -15.25 -20.06 -20.18
CA LEU A 232 -15.21 -21.29 -19.37
C LEU A 232 -13.82 -21.93 -19.46
N PRO A 233 -13.17 -22.21 -18.32
CA PRO A 233 -11.88 -22.91 -18.31
C PRO A 233 -12.02 -24.31 -18.91
N THR A 234 -11.05 -24.71 -19.71
CA THR A 234 -10.98 -26.06 -20.35
C THR A 234 -10.03 -27.00 -19.63
N ALA A 235 -9.24 -26.49 -18.69
CA ALA A 235 -8.30 -27.26 -17.89
C ALA A 235 -8.24 -26.75 -16.46
N ILE A 236 -7.81 -27.60 -15.54
CA ILE A 236 -7.48 -27.23 -14.16
C ILE A 236 -6.01 -26.84 -14.15
N PRO A 237 -5.65 -25.61 -13.75
CA PRO A 237 -4.25 -25.20 -13.64
C PRO A 237 -3.60 -25.92 -12.45
N GLU A 238 -2.35 -26.35 -12.61
CA GLU A 238 -1.56 -26.93 -11.51
C GLU A 238 -0.99 -25.83 -10.58
N GLU A 239 -0.72 -24.66 -11.12
CA GLU A 239 -0.13 -23.52 -10.41
C GLU A 239 -0.64 -22.21 -11.00
N GLY A 240 -0.81 -21.20 -10.13
CA GLY A 240 -1.21 -19.85 -10.53
C GLY A 240 -0.64 -18.80 -9.61
N VAL A 241 -0.12 -17.72 -10.19
CA VAL A 241 0.35 -16.53 -9.48
C VAL A 241 -0.39 -15.33 -10.01
N GLY A 242 -0.91 -14.52 -9.11
CA GLY A 242 -1.52 -13.23 -9.42
C GLY A 242 -0.98 -12.16 -8.46
N ILE A 243 -0.56 -11.03 -9.03
CA ILE A 243 -0.05 -9.90 -8.28
C ILE A 243 -0.79 -8.64 -8.71
N LEU A 244 -1.17 -7.83 -7.73
CA LEU A 244 -1.79 -6.54 -7.97
C LEU A 244 -1.43 -5.54 -6.86
N GLU A 245 -1.70 -4.26 -7.09
CA GLU A 245 -1.54 -3.24 -6.07
C GLU A 245 -2.78 -3.14 -5.18
N ALA A 246 -2.60 -3.47 -3.91
CA ALA A 246 -3.57 -3.16 -2.86
C ALA A 246 -3.28 -1.78 -2.24
N PRO A 247 -4.22 -1.15 -1.51
CA PRO A 247 -4.00 0.19 -0.93
C PRO A 247 -2.73 0.30 -0.07
N ARG A 248 -2.31 -0.81 0.57
CA ARG A 248 -1.20 -0.86 1.52
C ARG A 248 0.10 -1.41 0.95
N GLY A 249 0.09 -1.84 -0.29
CA GLY A 249 1.25 -2.41 -0.97
C GLY A 249 0.89 -3.50 -1.97
N ILE A 250 1.87 -4.08 -2.59
CA ILE A 250 1.72 -5.19 -3.52
C ILE A 250 1.07 -6.39 -2.80
N LEU A 251 0.07 -7.00 -3.43
CA LEU A 251 -0.59 -8.19 -2.96
C LEU A 251 -0.25 -9.34 -3.90
N THR A 252 0.46 -10.33 -3.41
CA THR A 252 0.82 -11.54 -4.14
C THR A 252 0.00 -12.72 -3.64
N HIS A 253 -0.67 -13.40 -4.57
CA HIS A 253 -1.36 -14.65 -4.36
C HIS A 253 -0.71 -15.72 -5.25
N HIS A 254 -0.23 -16.78 -4.63
CA HIS A 254 0.37 -17.92 -5.31
C HIS A 254 -0.26 -19.20 -4.77
N TYR A 255 -0.85 -19.98 -5.66
CA TYR A 255 -1.52 -21.23 -5.33
C TYR A 255 -1.01 -22.38 -6.19
N LYS A 256 -0.92 -23.58 -5.60
CA LYS A 256 -0.84 -24.84 -6.35
C LYS A 256 -2.07 -25.68 -6.07
N THR A 257 -2.50 -26.44 -7.05
CA THR A 257 -3.69 -27.27 -6.96
C THR A 257 -3.40 -28.73 -7.38
N ASP A 258 -4.23 -29.63 -6.88
CA ASP A 258 -4.25 -31.01 -7.34
C ASP A 258 -5.07 -31.17 -8.65
N LYS A 259 -5.14 -32.41 -9.15
CA LYS A 259 -5.92 -32.74 -10.34
C LYS A 259 -7.43 -32.47 -10.25
N ASN A 260 -7.96 -32.23 -9.05
CA ASN A 260 -9.37 -31.90 -8.82
C ASN A 260 -9.57 -30.39 -8.65
N GLY A 261 -8.50 -29.58 -8.73
CA GLY A 261 -8.53 -28.15 -8.52
C GLY A 261 -8.57 -27.74 -7.03
N LEU A 262 -8.27 -28.66 -6.10
CA LEU A 262 -8.18 -28.34 -4.68
C LEU A 262 -6.77 -27.79 -4.38
N VAL A 263 -6.74 -26.69 -3.61
CA VAL A 263 -5.48 -26.04 -3.24
C VAL A 263 -4.64 -26.95 -2.34
N THR A 264 -3.42 -27.22 -2.76
CA THR A 264 -2.42 -28.03 -2.02
C THR A 264 -1.36 -27.16 -1.35
N GLU A 265 -1.02 -26.02 -1.97
CA GLU A 265 -0.10 -25.05 -1.42
C GLU A 265 -0.62 -23.63 -1.65
N ALA A 266 -0.40 -22.73 -0.70
CA ALA A 266 -0.69 -21.31 -0.84
C ALA A 266 0.45 -20.47 -0.23
N ASN A 267 0.93 -19.47 -0.98
CA ASN A 267 1.79 -18.42 -0.46
C ASN A 267 1.14 -17.05 -0.71
N LEU A 268 0.90 -16.32 0.38
CA LEU A 268 0.21 -15.03 0.35
C LEU A 268 1.14 -13.97 0.97
N ILE A 269 1.64 -13.05 0.13
CA ILE A 269 2.36 -11.87 0.61
C ILE A 269 1.43 -10.68 0.48
N VAL A 270 0.71 -10.37 1.58
CA VAL A 270 -0.29 -9.30 1.58
C VAL A 270 0.36 -7.92 1.67
N GLY A 271 -0.39 -6.87 1.32
CA GLY A 271 0.13 -5.51 1.23
C GLY A 271 0.93 -5.05 2.46
N THR A 272 0.40 -5.24 3.67
CA THR A 272 1.10 -4.85 4.90
C THR A 272 2.33 -5.73 5.18
N THR A 273 2.31 -7.01 4.83
CA THR A 273 3.45 -7.94 5.02
C THR A 273 4.70 -7.45 4.30
N ASN A 274 4.56 -6.90 3.09
CA ASN A 274 5.69 -6.32 2.34
C ASN A 274 6.40 -5.21 3.13
N ASN A 275 5.69 -4.53 4.01
CA ASN A 275 6.22 -3.40 4.77
C ASN A 275 6.62 -3.75 6.22
N ASN A 276 6.60 -5.01 6.64
CA ASN A 276 6.92 -5.38 8.03
C ASN A 276 8.33 -4.95 8.45
N ALA A 277 9.33 -5.17 7.60
CA ALA A 277 10.69 -4.74 7.88
C ALA A 277 10.85 -3.20 7.89
N PRO A 278 10.37 -2.46 6.87
CA PRO A 278 10.39 -0.99 6.92
C PRO A 278 9.59 -0.41 8.09
N ILE A 279 8.44 -0.96 8.46
CA ILE A 279 7.68 -0.53 9.65
C ILE A 279 8.54 -0.66 10.91
N SER A 280 9.12 -1.84 11.14
CA SER A 280 9.96 -2.09 12.31
C SER A 280 11.16 -1.15 12.36
N LEU A 281 11.80 -0.91 11.22
CA LEU A 281 12.91 0.04 11.10
C LEU A 281 12.48 1.49 11.32
N ALA A 282 11.33 1.91 10.78
CA ALA A 282 10.79 3.25 10.96
C ALA A 282 10.50 3.56 12.42
N ILE A 283 9.86 2.62 13.14
CA ILE A 283 9.61 2.74 14.59
C ILE A 283 10.94 2.86 15.35
N LYS A 284 11.90 1.99 15.07
CA LYS A 284 13.23 2.02 15.70
C LYS A 284 13.91 3.37 15.49
N LYS A 285 13.94 3.89 14.26
CA LYS A 285 14.59 5.17 13.95
C LYS A 285 13.88 6.35 14.60
N ALA A 286 12.55 6.39 14.54
CA ALA A 286 11.77 7.44 15.21
C ALA A 286 12.02 7.43 16.71
N ALA A 287 11.97 6.25 17.35
CA ALA A 287 12.27 6.13 18.78
C ALA A 287 13.69 6.61 19.11
N GLN A 288 14.70 6.22 18.34
CA GLN A 288 16.09 6.64 18.54
C GLN A 288 16.31 8.16 18.41
N LYS A 289 15.52 8.83 17.56
CA LYS A 289 15.63 10.29 17.35
C LYS A 289 14.79 11.09 18.33
N LEU A 290 13.71 10.52 18.85
CA LEU A 290 12.75 11.22 19.70
C LEU A 290 12.98 10.99 21.19
N ILE A 291 13.46 9.78 21.57
CA ILE A 291 13.68 9.42 22.97
C ILE A 291 15.08 9.83 23.40
N GLU A 292 15.18 10.84 24.26
CA GLU A 292 16.43 11.31 24.82
C GLU A 292 16.67 10.70 26.20
N PRO A 293 17.91 10.26 26.52
CA PRO A 293 18.23 9.75 27.85
C PRO A 293 17.95 10.77 28.96
N GLY A 294 17.24 10.33 30.01
CA GLY A 294 16.91 11.17 31.17
C GLY A 294 15.71 12.09 31.00
N LYS A 295 15.08 12.14 29.83
CA LYS A 295 13.80 12.87 29.65
C LYS A 295 12.62 11.95 29.93
N GLU A 296 11.55 12.55 30.45
CA GLU A 296 10.27 11.85 30.64
C GLU A 296 9.68 11.40 29.31
N ILE A 297 9.19 10.14 29.30
CA ILE A 297 8.52 9.56 28.14
C ILE A 297 7.03 9.73 28.34
N GLY A 298 6.50 10.83 27.83
CA GLY A 298 5.06 11.12 27.90
C GLY A 298 4.31 10.64 26.67
N GLN A 299 2.98 10.63 26.78
CA GLN A 299 2.04 10.20 25.74
C GLN A 299 2.26 10.91 24.40
N GLY A 300 2.60 12.21 24.41
CA GLY A 300 2.88 12.97 23.17
C GLY A 300 4.07 12.43 22.39
N LEU A 301 5.13 12.04 23.09
CA LEU A 301 6.32 11.46 22.49
C LEU A 301 6.02 10.07 21.89
N LEU A 302 5.28 9.23 22.63
CA LEU A 302 4.84 7.92 22.12
C LEU A 302 3.96 8.06 20.88
N ASN A 303 3.05 9.01 20.84
CA ASN A 303 2.25 9.33 19.65
C ASN A 303 3.13 9.70 18.44
N MET A 304 4.22 10.45 18.64
CA MET A 304 5.16 10.75 17.56
C MET A 304 5.89 9.48 17.07
N VAL A 305 6.29 8.58 17.95
CA VAL A 305 6.86 7.28 17.55
C VAL A 305 5.83 6.46 16.77
N GLU A 306 4.58 6.44 17.21
CA GLU A 306 3.49 5.76 16.52
C GLU A 306 3.20 6.33 15.12
N MET A 307 3.50 7.59 14.84
CA MET A 307 3.36 8.15 13.48
C MET A 307 4.20 7.39 12.46
N ALA A 308 5.38 6.87 12.87
CA ALA A 308 6.23 6.05 12.03
C ALA A 308 5.58 4.72 11.60
N PHE A 309 4.62 4.25 12.36
CA PHE A 309 3.83 3.06 12.07
C PHE A 309 2.54 3.42 11.29
N ARG A 310 1.80 4.43 11.76
CA ARG A 310 0.50 4.80 11.20
C ARG A 310 0.56 5.27 9.75
N LEU A 311 1.69 5.85 9.29
CA LEU A 311 1.85 6.27 7.89
C LEU A 311 1.72 5.12 6.88
N TYR A 312 2.04 3.88 7.30
CA TYR A 312 1.89 2.68 6.47
C TYR A 312 0.44 2.21 6.35
N ASP A 313 -0.51 2.76 7.13
CA ASP A 313 -1.90 2.29 7.20
C ASP A 313 -1.98 0.77 7.43
N PRO A 314 -1.25 0.22 8.44
CA PRO A 314 -1.05 -1.21 8.53
C PRO A 314 -2.35 -1.93 8.92
N CYS A 315 -2.65 -3.03 8.23
CA CYS A 315 -3.67 -3.98 8.62
C CYS A 315 -2.99 -5.18 9.27
N LEU A 316 -2.88 -5.19 10.58
CA LEU A 316 -2.18 -6.26 11.29
C LEU A 316 -2.93 -7.58 11.20
N SER A 317 -4.25 -7.56 11.27
CA SER A 317 -5.09 -8.75 11.07
C SER A 317 -4.86 -9.39 9.69
N CYS A 318 -4.68 -8.58 8.64
CA CYS A 318 -4.40 -9.08 7.30
C CYS A 318 -3.01 -9.72 7.22
N ALA A 319 -2.01 -9.11 7.88
CA ALA A 319 -0.62 -9.58 7.86
C ALA A 319 -0.38 -10.78 8.78
N THR A 320 -1.18 -10.94 9.83
CA THR A 320 -1.00 -11.95 10.88
C THR A 320 -2.06 -13.04 10.84
N HIS A 321 -3.17 -12.82 10.14
CA HIS A 321 -4.36 -13.68 10.13
C HIS A 321 -4.99 -13.89 11.53
N SER A 322 -4.76 -12.93 12.47
CA SER A 322 -5.36 -12.95 13.80
C SER A 322 -6.67 -12.16 13.86
N LEU A 323 -7.53 -12.52 14.81
CA LEU A 323 -8.81 -11.83 15.02
C LEU A 323 -8.59 -10.48 15.73
N PRO A 324 -9.37 -9.44 15.39
CA PRO A 324 -9.33 -8.16 16.10
C PRO A 324 -9.62 -8.32 17.59
N GLY A 325 -8.89 -7.61 18.44
CA GLY A 325 -9.07 -7.59 19.88
C GLY A 325 -8.28 -8.62 20.69
N GLU A 326 -7.57 -9.55 20.01
CA GLU A 326 -6.71 -10.54 20.69
C GLU A 326 -5.26 -10.06 20.92
N MET A 327 -4.94 -8.85 20.51
CA MET A 327 -3.59 -8.28 20.60
C MET A 327 -3.64 -6.90 21.25
N PRO A 328 -3.58 -6.81 22.59
CA PRO A 328 -3.47 -5.53 23.28
C PRO A 328 -2.13 -4.87 22.93
N LEU A 329 -2.14 -3.54 22.78
CA LEU A 329 -0.92 -2.79 22.60
C LEU A 329 -0.29 -2.55 23.98
N VAL A 330 0.87 -3.15 24.19
CA VAL A 330 1.70 -2.90 25.39
C VAL A 330 3.01 -2.29 24.94
N VAL A 331 3.33 -1.11 25.46
CA VAL A 331 4.62 -0.44 25.23
C VAL A 331 5.42 -0.48 26.52
N GLU A 332 6.53 -1.19 26.51
CA GLU A 332 7.50 -1.20 27.59
C GLU A 332 8.81 -0.54 27.14
N VAL A 333 9.22 0.48 27.86
CA VAL A 333 10.54 1.10 27.69
C VAL A 333 11.48 0.52 28.72
N LYS A 334 12.56 -0.11 28.28
CA LYS A 334 13.56 -0.74 29.15
C LYS A 334 14.87 0.03 29.13
N ASN A 335 15.53 0.15 30.26
CA ASN A 335 16.89 0.67 30.33
C ASN A 335 17.92 -0.36 29.81
N ARG A 336 19.21 0.01 29.76
CA ARG A 336 20.29 -0.88 29.32
C ARG A 336 20.45 -2.16 30.15
N LYS A 337 19.90 -2.20 31.39
CA LYS A 337 19.91 -3.38 32.24
C LYS A 337 18.70 -4.31 32.01
N GLY A 338 17.76 -3.91 31.11
CA GLY A 338 16.54 -4.65 30.85
C GLY A 338 15.39 -4.36 31.82
N GLU A 339 15.57 -3.41 32.76
CA GLU A 339 14.53 -3.03 33.71
C GLU A 339 13.49 -2.13 33.02
N VAL A 340 12.19 -2.39 33.22
CA VAL A 340 11.10 -1.59 32.68
C VAL A 340 11.07 -0.25 33.42
N VAL A 341 11.32 0.84 32.71
CA VAL A 341 11.29 2.22 33.23
C VAL A 341 10.00 2.94 32.91
N HIS A 342 9.26 2.47 31.92
CA HIS A 342 7.94 2.99 31.56
C HIS A 342 7.11 1.88 30.93
N ARG A 343 5.80 1.82 31.23
CA ARG A 343 4.83 0.89 30.65
C ARG A 343 3.52 1.61 30.37
N GLU A 344 3.01 1.45 29.18
CA GLU A 344 1.71 1.91 28.71
C GLU A 344 0.95 0.74 28.11
N GLU A 345 -0.32 0.61 28.44
CA GLU A 345 -1.20 -0.44 27.92
C GLU A 345 -2.49 0.17 27.40
N ARG A 346 -2.93 -0.20 26.19
CA ARG A 346 -4.15 0.27 25.54
C ARG A 346 -5.00 -0.88 25.02
#